data_24d7ef225adaebd4ae1b80f08eded509
#
_entry.id   24d7ef225adaebd4ae1b80f08eded509
#
_cell.length_a   1.000
_cell.length_b   1.000
_cell.length_c   1.000
_cell.angle_alpha   90.00
_cell.angle_beta   90.00
_cell.angle_gamma   90.00
#
_symmetry.space_group_name_H-M   'P 1'
#
loop_
_entity.id
_entity.type
_entity.pdbx_description
1 polymer ?
#
loop_
_entity_poly.entity_id
_entity_poly.type
_entity_poly.pdbx_seq_one_letter_code
_entity_poly.pdbx_strand_id
1 'polypeptide(L)'
;MAAPTTSPTEIEKQIEENIAKSLAEIPHPALPQGTNIYGSTKIFPDYQAEAGETYFTLVHGIAHESSVSFVAILQATRALRKGFESAIYFYGPGAINCVATRGFPTTGDSGFPGEQNINQALATFIKEGGKVFACRFGLALHGAREEDLIEGIIPAHPLDVQDALIHYARKGAIINSTYQL
;
A
#
# COMPACT_ATOMS: atom_id res chain seq x y z
N MET A 1 22.83 6.55 15.41
CA MET A 1 23.37 7.64 14.56
C MET A 1 22.17 8.36 14.00
N ALA A 2 21.95 9.63 14.34
CA ALA A 2 20.90 10.42 13.73
C ALA A 2 21.24 10.65 12.25
N ALA A 3 20.26 10.44 11.36
CA ALA A 3 20.40 10.80 9.96
C ALA A 3 20.70 12.31 9.85
N PRO A 4 21.55 12.74 8.92
CA PRO A 4 21.79 14.16 8.72
C PRO A 4 20.47 14.83 8.32
N THR A 5 20.03 15.79 9.11
CA THR A 5 18.87 16.64 8.80
C THR A 5 19.24 17.58 7.65
N THR A 6 18.95 17.16 6.43
CA THR A 6 19.07 18.00 5.24
C THR A 6 18.06 19.15 5.37
N SER A 7 18.47 20.39 5.13
CA SER A 7 17.55 21.52 5.23
C SER A 7 16.43 21.44 4.18
N PRO A 8 15.22 21.97 4.44
CA PRO A 8 14.14 22.00 3.47
C PRO A 8 14.56 22.58 2.11
N THR A 9 15.37 23.62 2.10
CA THR A 9 15.89 24.28 0.90
C THR A 9 16.82 23.37 0.09
N GLU A 10 17.63 22.55 0.75
CA GLU A 10 18.51 21.58 0.06
C GLU A 10 17.70 20.42 -0.54
N ILE A 11 16.64 19.99 0.15
CA ILE A 11 15.72 18.96 -0.37
C ILE A 11 14.98 19.48 -1.62
N GLU A 12 14.45 20.68 -1.58
CA GLU A 12 13.79 21.31 -2.72
C GLU A 12 14.71 21.43 -3.93
N LYS A 13 15.94 21.91 -3.71
CA LYS A 13 16.94 21.98 -4.78
C LYS A 13 17.26 20.61 -5.38
N GLN A 14 17.39 19.59 -4.56
CA GLN A 14 17.62 18.23 -5.03
C GLN A 14 16.43 17.70 -5.86
N ILE A 15 15.20 18.00 -5.45
CA ILE A 15 13.99 17.64 -6.20
C ILE A 15 13.99 18.33 -7.58
N GLU A 16 14.29 19.61 -7.65
CA GLU A 16 14.38 20.36 -8.92
C GLU A 16 15.45 19.78 -9.86
N GLU A 17 16.65 19.48 -9.33
CA GLU A 17 17.71 18.84 -10.11
C GLU A 17 17.30 17.45 -10.63
N ASN A 18 16.62 16.65 -9.79
CA ASN A 18 16.11 15.33 -10.18
C ASN A 18 14.98 15.44 -11.22
N ILE A 19 14.11 16.44 -11.12
CA ILE A 19 13.08 16.71 -12.13
C ILE A 19 13.75 17.02 -13.48
N ALA A 20 14.72 17.93 -13.52
CA ALA A 20 15.42 18.27 -14.75
C ALA A 20 16.12 17.06 -15.37
N LYS A 21 16.75 16.22 -14.56
CA LYS A 21 17.37 14.99 -15.01
C LYS A 21 16.36 13.99 -15.55
N SER A 22 15.24 13.77 -14.85
CA SER A 22 14.16 12.87 -15.28
C SER A 22 13.56 13.31 -16.62
N LEU A 23 13.37 14.62 -16.82
CA LEU A 23 12.87 15.17 -18.09
C LEU A 23 13.88 14.96 -19.23
N ALA A 24 15.17 15.02 -18.96
CA ALA A 24 16.20 14.77 -19.97
C ALA A 24 16.29 13.28 -20.38
N GLU A 25 15.74 12.37 -19.62
CA GLU A 25 15.65 10.94 -19.92
C GLU A 25 14.47 10.58 -20.86
N ILE A 26 13.60 11.53 -21.20
CA ILE A 26 12.46 11.33 -22.10
C ILE A 26 12.90 11.44 -23.59
N PRO A 27 12.50 10.52 -24.49
CA PRO A 27 11.65 9.37 -24.21
C PRO A 27 12.44 8.26 -23.51
N HIS A 28 11.84 7.67 -22.47
CA HIS A 28 12.40 6.45 -21.91
C HIS A 28 12.44 5.37 -22.98
N PRO A 29 13.51 4.56 -23.03
CA PRO A 29 13.53 3.41 -23.91
C PRO A 29 12.28 2.56 -23.63
N ALA A 30 11.53 2.24 -24.67
CA ALA A 30 10.40 1.32 -24.56
C ALA A 30 10.95 -0.02 -24.04
N LEU A 31 10.58 -0.33 -22.81
CA LEU A 31 11.08 -1.54 -22.18
C LEU A 31 10.00 -2.60 -22.26
N PRO A 32 10.27 -3.70 -22.95
CA PRO A 32 9.36 -4.83 -22.88
C PRO A 32 9.05 -5.13 -21.42
N GLN A 33 7.78 -5.18 -21.07
CA GLN A 33 7.30 -5.58 -19.74
C GLN A 33 7.74 -4.66 -18.57
N GLY A 34 8.15 -3.43 -18.84
CA GLY A 34 8.46 -2.44 -17.80
C GLY A 34 9.64 -2.79 -16.88
N THR A 35 10.51 -3.73 -17.27
CA THR A 35 11.56 -4.28 -16.41
C THR A 35 12.58 -3.26 -15.90
N ASN A 36 12.76 -2.14 -16.59
CA ASN A 36 13.73 -1.10 -16.20
C ASN A 36 13.11 0.17 -15.62
N ILE A 37 11.83 0.18 -15.29
CA ILE A 37 11.18 1.35 -14.68
C ILE A 37 11.92 1.80 -13.43
N TYR A 38 12.45 0.85 -12.64
CA TYR A 38 13.25 1.17 -11.47
C TYR A 38 14.64 1.73 -11.75
N GLY A 39 15.10 1.71 -13.00
CA GLY A 39 16.34 2.34 -13.44
C GLY A 39 16.19 3.83 -13.79
N SER A 40 14.96 4.36 -13.86
CA SER A 40 14.71 5.78 -14.10
C SER A 40 15.14 6.65 -12.92
N THR A 41 15.42 7.93 -13.17
CA THR A 41 15.78 8.89 -12.14
C THR A 41 14.63 9.10 -11.16
N LYS A 42 14.89 8.83 -9.87
CA LYS A 42 13.96 9.08 -8.79
C LYS A 42 13.97 10.57 -8.43
N ILE A 43 12.78 11.20 -8.39
CA ILE A 43 12.63 12.64 -8.14
C ILE A 43 12.79 12.96 -6.66
N PHE A 44 12.05 12.25 -5.78
CA PHE A 44 12.06 12.53 -4.36
C PHE A 44 13.15 11.73 -3.62
N PRO A 45 13.74 12.29 -2.57
CA PRO A 45 14.70 11.56 -1.74
C PRO A 45 14.08 10.34 -1.06
N ASP A 46 14.93 9.45 -0.55
CA ASP A 46 14.47 8.27 0.20
C ASP A 46 14.18 8.66 1.66
N TYR A 47 12.93 9.07 1.90
CA TYR A 47 12.46 9.28 3.26
C TYR A 47 12.38 7.96 4.02
N GLN A 48 12.77 8.00 5.27
CA GLN A 48 12.57 6.96 6.26
C GLN A 48 11.65 7.50 7.34
N ALA A 49 10.91 6.62 7.99
CA ALA A 49 10.05 7.02 9.11
C ALA A 49 10.88 7.49 10.31
N GLU A 50 10.39 8.51 10.98
CA GLU A 50 10.82 8.86 12.32
C GLU A 50 10.17 7.93 13.35
N ALA A 51 10.69 7.92 14.58
CA ALA A 51 10.17 7.04 15.63
C ALA A 51 8.68 7.32 15.91
N GLY A 52 7.85 6.29 15.76
CA GLY A 52 6.41 6.35 16.05
C GLY A 52 5.53 6.86 14.90
N GLU A 53 6.11 7.17 13.73
CA GLU A 53 5.31 7.54 12.57
C GLU A 53 4.48 6.36 12.05
N THR A 54 3.27 6.65 11.65
CA THR A 54 2.28 5.66 11.21
C THR A 54 1.82 5.91 9.78
N TYR A 55 1.53 4.82 9.07
CA TYR A 55 0.94 4.85 7.73
C TYR A 55 -0.32 4.01 7.73
N PHE A 56 -1.46 4.61 7.45
CA PHE A 56 -2.76 3.95 7.49
C PHE A 56 -3.42 3.93 6.12
N THR A 57 -3.75 2.74 5.63
CA THR A 57 -4.36 2.53 4.30
C THR A 57 -5.79 2.02 4.45
N LEU A 58 -6.73 2.71 3.82
CA LEU A 58 -8.12 2.32 3.68
C LEU A 58 -8.36 1.73 2.29
N VAL A 59 -8.81 0.48 2.20
CA VAL A 59 -9.05 -0.20 0.92
C VAL A 59 -10.53 -0.53 0.77
N HIS A 60 -11.17 0.08 -0.22
CA HIS A 60 -12.58 -0.14 -0.57
C HIS A 60 -12.74 -0.99 -1.84
N GLY A 61 -11.82 -0.90 -2.79
CA GLY A 61 -11.87 -1.63 -4.06
C GLY A 61 -11.48 -3.10 -3.93
N ILE A 62 -11.96 -3.94 -4.84
CA ILE A 62 -11.60 -5.36 -4.94
C ILE A 62 -10.57 -5.60 -6.05
N ALA A 63 -9.88 -6.73 -5.98
CA ALA A 63 -8.73 -7.04 -6.85
C ALA A 63 -9.04 -6.97 -8.35
N HIS A 64 -10.23 -7.36 -8.77
CA HIS A 64 -10.60 -7.37 -10.19
C HIS A 64 -11.03 -6.00 -10.72
N GLU A 65 -11.15 -5.00 -9.88
CA GLU A 65 -11.34 -3.60 -10.27
C GLU A 65 -10.02 -2.95 -10.67
N SER A 66 -9.19 -3.61 -11.41
CA SER A 66 -7.84 -3.17 -11.73
C SER A 66 -6.82 -3.44 -10.62
N SER A 67 -5.67 -2.82 -10.72
CA SER A 67 -4.58 -2.94 -9.76
C SER A 67 -4.74 -2.07 -8.50
N VAL A 68 -5.86 -1.38 -8.30
CA VAL A 68 -6.03 -0.38 -7.22
C VAL A 68 -5.75 -0.96 -5.83
N SER A 69 -6.42 -2.08 -5.51
CA SER A 69 -6.20 -2.74 -4.20
C SER A 69 -4.78 -3.28 -4.06
N PHE A 70 -4.22 -3.84 -5.14
CA PHE A 70 -2.84 -4.32 -5.14
C PHE A 70 -1.84 -3.19 -4.90
N VAL A 71 -2.00 -2.04 -5.60
CA VAL A 71 -1.14 -0.87 -5.42
C VAL A 71 -1.24 -0.31 -4.02
N ALA A 72 -2.44 -0.30 -3.40
CA ALA A 72 -2.62 0.13 -2.02
C ALA A 72 -1.83 -0.75 -1.04
N ILE A 73 -1.88 -2.08 -1.19
CA ILE A 73 -1.09 -3.04 -0.40
C ILE A 73 0.41 -2.82 -0.63
N LEU A 74 0.82 -2.60 -1.88
CA LEU A 74 2.21 -2.33 -2.23
C LEU A 74 2.73 -1.05 -1.55
N GLN A 75 1.94 0.03 -1.54
CA GLN A 75 2.31 1.28 -0.86
C GLN A 75 2.42 1.09 0.65
N ALA A 76 1.46 0.39 1.28
CA ALA A 76 1.53 0.07 2.70
C ALA A 76 2.76 -0.77 3.05
N THR A 77 3.10 -1.75 2.20
CA THR A 77 4.31 -2.57 2.37
C THR A 77 5.60 -1.76 2.24
N ARG A 78 5.64 -0.83 1.28
CA ARG A 78 6.77 0.09 1.13
C ARG A 78 6.92 1.00 2.33
N ALA A 79 5.82 1.54 2.87
CA ALA A 79 5.83 2.34 4.09
C ALA A 79 6.36 1.53 5.29
N LEU A 80 5.89 0.29 5.45
CA LEU A 80 6.39 -0.62 6.49
C LEU A 80 7.92 -0.80 6.39
N ARG A 81 8.43 -1.06 5.19
CA ARG A 81 9.88 -1.23 4.92
C ARG A 81 10.70 0.05 5.08
N LYS A 82 10.04 1.21 5.08
CA LYS A 82 10.64 2.51 5.42
C LYS A 82 10.60 2.82 6.92
N GLY A 83 10.09 1.89 7.74
CA GLY A 83 10.07 2.02 9.20
C GLY A 83 8.78 2.57 9.79
N PHE A 84 7.75 2.88 8.97
CA PHE A 84 6.44 3.28 9.49
C PHE A 84 5.73 2.12 10.19
N GLU A 85 5.01 2.40 11.28
CA GLU A 85 3.98 1.49 11.76
C GLU A 85 2.84 1.48 10.72
N SER A 86 2.76 0.42 9.91
CA SER A 86 1.84 0.37 8.76
C SER A 86 0.65 -0.53 9.03
N ALA A 87 -0.56 -0.04 8.74
CA ALA A 87 -1.79 -0.79 8.86
C ALA A 87 -2.69 -0.60 7.64
N ILE A 88 -3.43 -1.66 7.29
CA ILE A 88 -4.42 -1.65 6.20
C ILE A 88 -5.79 -2.03 6.76
N TYR A 89 -6.82 -1.31 6.40
CA TYR A 89 -8.20 -1.60 6.74
C TYR A 89 -9.03 -1.80 5.47
N PHE A 90 -9.50 -3.02 5.28
CA PHE A 90 -10.39 -3.38 4.17
C PHE A 90 -11.85 -3.27 4.59
N TYR A 91 -12.66 -2.55 3.82
CA TYR A 91 -14.09 -2.36 4.09
C TYR A 91 -14.92 -2.37 2.80
N GLY A 92 -16.25 -2.47 2.94
CA GLY A 92 -17.14 -2.62 1.80
C GLY A 92 -16.70 -3.78 0.89
N PRO A 93 -16.69 -3.62 -0.45
CA PRO A 93 -16.23 -4.66 -1.36
C PRO A 93 -14.75 -5.00 -1.19
N GLY A 94 -13.96 -4.08 -0.65
CA GLY A 94 -12.54 -4.31 -0.37
C GLY A 94 -12.28 -5.44 0.60
N ALA A 95 -13.21 -5.77 1.51
CA ALA A 95 -13.06 -6.86 2.47
C ALA A 95 -12.85 -8.23 1.80
N ILE A 96 -13.30 -8.41 0.56
CA ILE A 96 -13.10 -9.66 -0.20
C ILE A 96 -11.63 -9.90 -0.54
N ASN A 97 -10.79 -8.88 -0.58
CA ASN A 97 -9.35 -9.08 -0.75
C ASN A 97 -8.72 -9.90 0.39
N CYS A 98 -9.37 -9.94 1.54
CA CYS A 98 -8.90 -10.63 2.73
C CYS A 98 -9.24 -12.14 2.75
N VAL A 99 -10.06 -12.63 1.80
CA VAL A 99 -10.50 -14.02 1.75
C VAL A 99 -9.40 -14.90 1.14
N ALA A 100 -9.06 -15.99 1.82
CA ALA A 100 -7.96 -16.88 1.45
C ALA A 100 -8.23 -17.65 0.14
N THR A 101 -9.48 -18.07 -0.07
CA THR A 101 -9.87 -18.89 -1.23
C THR A 101 -10.92 -18.18 -2.07
N ARG A 102 -10.52 -17.26 -2.92
CA ARG A 102 -11.43 -16.45 -3.74
C ARG A 102 -11.23 -16.62 -5.24
N GLY A 103 -10.23 -17.37 -5.69
CA GLY A 103 -10.00 -17.64 -7.10
C GLY A 103 -9.68 -16.43 -7.97
N PHE A 104 -9.25 -15.31 -7.40
CA PHE A 104 -8.90 -14.15 -8.19
C PHE A 104 -7.58 -14.36 -8.93
N PRO A 105 -7.46 -13.85 -10.16
CA PRO A 105 -6.23 -13.96 -10.93
C PRO A 105 -5.08 -13.18 -10.28
N THR A 106 -3.87 -13.50 -10.68
CA THR A 106 -2.69 -12.67 -10.40
C THR A 106 -2.80 -11.34 -11.12
N THR A 107 -2.18 -10.31 -10.56
CA THR A 107 -2.09 -8.98 -11.15
C THR A 107 -0.66 -8.75 -11.63
N GLY A 108 -0.50 -8.17 -12.82
CA GLY A 108 0.78 -7.97 -13.46
C GLY A 108 1.12 -9.04 -14.48
N ASP A 109 2.19 -8.85 -15.21
CA ASP A 109 2.73 -9.81 -16.13
C ASP A 109 4.06 -10.42 -15.63
N SER A 110 4.63 -11.34 -16.38
CA SER A 110 5.89 -12.01 -16.03
C SER A 110 7.10 -11.06 -15.95
N GLY A 111 7.00 -9.87 -16.50
CA GLY A 111 8.08 -8.89 -16.54
C GLY A 111 7.96 -7.81 -15.46
N PHE A 112 6.74 -7.26 -15.26
CA PHE A 112 6.53 -6.21 -14.27
C PHE A 112 5.04 -6.12 -13.84
N PRO A 113 4.78 -6.04 -12.55
CA PRO A 113 5.69 -6.22 -11.39
C PRO A 113 6.05 -7.68 -11.12
N GLY A 114 5.89 -8.54 -12.10
CA GLY A 114 5.82 -9.98 -11.99
C GLY A 114 4.38 -10.42 -11.67
N GLU A 115 4.13 -11.69 -11.73
CA GLU A 115 2.81 -12.23 -11.39
C GLU A 115 2.53 -12.06 -9.90
N GLN A 116 1.72 -11.07 -9.55
CA GLN A 116 1.41 -10.74 -8.17
C GLN A 116 0.05 -11.29 -7.76
N ASN A 117 -0.01 -11.85 -6.58
CA ASN A 117 -1.24 -12.34 -5.97
C ASN A 117 -1.50 -11.56 -4.68
N ILE A 118 -2.73 -11.03 -4.54
CA ILE A 118 -3.11 -10.23 -3.37
C ILE A 118 -2.96 -11.03 -2.07
N ASN A 119 -3.30 -12.32 -2.07
CA ASN A 119 -3.15 -13.16 -0.88
C ASN A 119 -1.69 -13.27 -0.45
N GLN A 120 -0.78 -13.47 -1.40
CA GLN A 120 0.66 -13.53 -1.11
C GLN A 120 1.19 -12.17 -0.64
N ALA A 121 0.72 -11.07 -1.25
CA ALA A 121 1.10 -9.72 -0.85
C ALA A 121 0.65 -9.42 0.59
N LEU A 122 -0.58 -9.77 0.96
CA LEU A 122 -1.11 -9.60 2.32
C LEU A 122 -0.37 -10.50 3.33
N ALA A 123 -0.15 -11.77 2.99
CA ALA A 123 0.61 -12.67 3.86
C ALA A 123 2.04 -12.17 4.10
N THR A 124 2.67 -11.62 3.05
CA THR A 124 4.01 -11.00 3.18
C THR A 124 3.97 -9.77 4.07
N PHE A 125 3.00 -8.87 3.86
CA PHE A 125 2.83 -7.67 4.67
C PHE A 125 2.63 -8.00 6.16
N ILE A 126 1.78 -8.98 6.47
CA ILE A 126 1.55 -9.45 7.85
C ILE A 126 2.83 -10.05 8.44
N LYS A 127 3.52 -10.91 7.68
CA LYS A 127 4.78 -11.53 8.11
C LYS A 127 5.87 -10.51 8.42
N GLU A 128 5.91 -9.41 7.70
CA GLU A 128 6.84 -8.29 7.91
C GLU A 128 6.41 -7.37 9.10
N GLY A 129 5.29 -7.63 9.75
CA GLY A 129 4.80 -6.91 10.93
C GLY A 129 3.69 -5.89 10.67
N GLY A 130 3.19 -5.81 9.45
CA GLY A 130 2.03 -4.99 9.12
C GLY A 130 0.72 -5.52 9.72
N LYS A 131 -0.20 -4.63 10.07
CA LYS A 131 -1.52 -4.97 10.61
C LYS A 131 -2.58 -4.90 9.52
N VAL A 132 -3.43 -5.93 9.43
CA VAL A 132 -4.53 -5.97 8.46
C VAL A 132 -5.85 -6.19 9.17
N PHE A 133 -6.82 -5.31 8.90
CA PHE A 133 -8.18 -5.39 9.42
C PHE A 133 -9.17 -5.65 8.28
N ALA A 134 -10.16 -6.50 8.52
CA ALA A 134 -11.24 -6.79 7.59
C ALA A 134 -12.60 -6.49 8.24
N CYS A 135 -13.38 -5.61 7.62
CA CYS A 135 -14.72 -5.24 8.11
C CYS A 135 -15.68 -6.43 7.99
N ARG A 136 -16.23 -6.88 9.13
CA ARG A 136 -17.23 -7.97 9.18
C ARG A 136 -18.47 -7.69 8.34
N PHE A 137 -18.91 -6.44 8.29
CA PHE A 137 -20.04 -6.05 7.46
C PHE A 137 -19.72 -6.21 5.96
N GLY A 138 -18.51 -5.81 5.55
CA GLY A 138 -18.03 -6.00 4.18
C GLY A 138 -17.96 -7.48 3.78
N LEU A 139 -17.47 -8.35 4.67
CA LEU A 139 -17.47 -9.79 4.46
C LEU A 139 -18.89 -10.33 4.30
N ALA A 140 -19.80 -10.01 5.24
CA ALA A 140 -21.18 -10.48 5.24
C ALA A 140 -21.95 -10.05 3.98
N LEU A 141 -21.75 -8.82 3.49
CA LEU A 141 -22.36 -8.33 2.24
C LEU A 141 -22.02 -9.20 1.02
N HIS A 142 -20.88 -9.87 1.05
CA HIS A 142 -20.37 -10.68 -0.05
C HIS A 142 -20.41 -12.18 0.24
N GLY A 143 -21.11 -12.58 1.32
CA GLY A 143 -21.28 -13.99 1.69
C GLY A 143 -20.02 -14.67 2.23
N ALA A 144 -18.99 -13.89 2.56
CA ALA A 144 -17.78 -14.39 3.20
C ALA A 144 -17.89 -14.36 4.74
N ARG A 145 -17.08 -15.17 5.41
CA ARG A 145 -17.04 -15.32 6.87
C ARG A 145 -15.64 -15.09 7.40
N GLU A 146 -15.54 -14.98 8.72
CA GLU A 146 -14.25 -14.78 9.40
C GLU A 146 -13.30 -15.98 9.22
N GLU A 147 -13.85 -17.19 9.16
CA GLU A 147 -13.08 -18.41 8.90
C GLU A 147 -12.49 -18.49 7.49
N ASP A 148 -12.99 -17.66 6.56
CA ASP A 148 -12.47 -17.58 5.20
C ASP A 148 -11.25 -16.67 5.06
N LEU A 149 -10.91 -15.94 6.12
CA LEU A 149 -9.83 -14.94 6.09
C LEU A 149 -8.45 -15.57 5.95
N ILE A 150 -7.54 -14.84 5.31
CA ILE A 150 -6.11 -15.14 5.34
C ILE A 150 -5.63 -15.08 6.79
N GLU A 151 -4.79 -16.04 7.19
CA GLU A 151 -4.22 -16.10 8.54
C GLU A 151 -3.53 -14.78 8.93
N GLY A 152 -3.80 -14.31 10.14
CA GLY A 152 -3.27 -13.07 10.69
C GLY A 152 -4.07 -11.81 10.36
N ILE A 153 -5.13 -11.91 9.55
CA ILE A 153 -6.06 -10.79 9.34
C ILE A 153 -7.04 -10.71 10.52
N ILE A 154 -7.24 -9.51 11.01
CA ILE A 154 -8.06 -9.19 12.18
C ILE A 154 -9.48 -8.84 11.71
N PRO A 155 -10.50 -9.66 12.03
CA PRO A 155 -11.89 -9.29 11.73
C PRO A 155 -12.32 -8.13 12.65
N ALA A 156 -12.81 -7.05 12.04
CA ALA A 156 -13.13 -5.81 12.71
C ALA A 156 -14.64 -5.53 12.73
N HIS A 157 -15.11 -4.89 13.80
CA HIS A 157 -16.51 -4.50 13.94
C HIS A 157 -16.93 -3.52 12.83
N PRO A 158 -18.19 -3.53 12.36
CA PRO A 158 -18.65 -2.63 11.30
C PRO A 158 -18.42 -1.14 11.54
N LEU A 159 -18.42 -0.70 12.79
CA LEU A 159 -18.19 0.69 13.17
C LEU A 159 -16.70 1.05 13.31
N ASP A 160 -15.81 0.08 13.37
CA ASP A 160 -14.38 0.30 13.58
C ASP A 160 -13.70 1.04 12.42
N VAL A 161 -14.27 1.01 11.21
CA VAL A 161 -13.66 1.70 10.06
C VAL A 161 -13.49 3.20 10.34
N GLN A 162 -14.50 3.83 10.92
CA GLN A 162 -14.47 5.24 11.24
C GLN A 162 -13.60 5.53 12.46
N ASP A 163 -13.70 4.71 13.48
CA ASP A 163 -12.93 4.85 14.70
C ASP A 163 -11.43 4.58 14.45
N ALA A 164 -11.10 3.62 13.60
CA ALA A 164 -9.74 3.39 13.15
C ALA A 164 -9.18 4.61 12.38
N LEU A 165 -9.96 5.17 11.47
CA LEU A 165 -9.56 6.39 10.76
C LEU A 165 -9.27 7.53 11.73
N ILE A 166 -10.16 7.77 12.70
CA ILE A 166 -9.98 8.81 13.73
C ILE A 166 -8.75 8.51 14.61
N HIS A 167 -8.57 7.24 15.01
CA HIS A 167 -7.44 6.82 15.82
C HIS A 167 -6.11 7.11 15.11
N TYR A 168 -5.95 6.65 13.87
CA TYR A 168 -4.72 6.87 13.11
C TYR A 168 -4.50 8.33 12.75
N ALA A 169 -5.57 9.08 12.40
CA ALA A 169 -5.47 10.52 12.15
C ALA A 169 -4.96 11.28 13.39
N ARG A 170 -5.44 10.94 14.59
CA ARG A 170 -4.99 11.54 15.85
C ARG A 170 -3.55 11.18 16.21
N LYS A 171 -3.04 10.05 15.71
CA LYS A 171 -1.63 9.68 15.80
C LYS A 171 -0.74 10.43 14.79
N GLY A 172 -1.32 11.27 13.93
CA GLY A 172 -0.58 11.95 12.86
C GLY A 172 -0.22 11.05 11.68
N ALA A 173 -0.96 9.95 11.48
CA ALA A 173 -0.67 9.02 10.39
C ALA A 173 -0.77 9.66 9.01
N ILE A 174 0.09 9.23 8.09
CA ILE A 174 -0.13 9.41 6.67
C ILE A 174 -1.31 8.53 6.26
N ILE A 175 -2.40 9.13 5.80
CA ILE A 175 -3.62 8.42 5.38
C ILE A 175 -3.60 8.22 3.87
N ASN A 176 -3.69 6.96 3.45
CA ASN A 176 -3.89 6.56 2.05
C ASN A 176 -5.27 5.91 1.89
N SER A 177 -5.99 6.20 0.82
CA SER A 177 -7.33 5.64 0.59
C SER A 177 -7.57 5.34 -0.88
N THR A 178 -8.19 4.19 -1.15
CA THR A 178 -8.66 3.82 -2.49
C THR A 178 -10.10 4.28 -2.75
N TYR A 179 -10.77 4.90 -1.78
CA TYR A 179 -12.12 5.40 -1.95
C TYR A 179 -12.11 6.57 -2.93
N GLN A 180 -12.87 6.44 -4.00
CA GLN A 180 -13.15 7.52 -4.95
C GLN A 180 -14.60 7.97 -4.73
N LEU A 181 -14.77 9.28 -4.58
CA LEU A 181 -16.05 9.95 -4.54
C LEU A 181 -16.63 10.05 -5.94
#